data_742bbf6c9ac2dfbce25a1a60e7861c8d
#
_entry.id   742bbf6c9ac2dfbce25a1a60e7861c8d
#
_cell.length_a   1.000
_cell.length_b   1.000
_cell.length_c   1.000
_cell.angle_alpha   90.00
_cell.angle_beta   90.00
_cell.angle_gamma   90.00
#
_symmetry.space_group_name_H-M   'P 1'
#
loop_
_entity.id
_entity.type
_entity.pdbx_description
1 polymer ?
#
loop_
_entity_poly.entity_id
_entity_poly.type
_entity_poly.pdbx_seq_one_letter_code
_entity_poly.pdbx_strand_id
1 'polypeptide(L)'
;MGALKSFFRSIYRNRRAFIGFLILAAFVLVAVFGPLCCELDLKTDFATRYLAPSWSHPLGTDYVGRDILVQLVYGARDVLSIGILGALATVLVGFTVGAVAGYSGRRVDGLITFVTNLFLTIPRFPIMLILSAFIKLSHPLILVAIIALLSWASLARSVRSQILSLKQREFITVCTVMGYNRFQIIFSELLPNLVSYLAISFVYAMQGAINDSSILIMMGFAPFAPTHWGTIQNIAISQAAGAFEPRTFIYLFSPIVCFTLLQTAGVFFAGGLDEALNPRLRSH
;
A
#
# COMPACT_ATOMS: atom_id res chain seq x y z
N MET A 1 12.40 -24.26 9.09
CA MET A 1 12.82 -23.36 10.19
C MET A 1 14.08 -22.54 9.87
N GLY A 2 15.03 -22.99 9.03
CA GLY A 2 16.27 -22.25 8.70
C GLY A 2 16.06 -20.95 7.90
N ALA A 3 15.18 -20.95 6.88
CA ALA A 3 14.95 -19.81 6.02
C ALA A 3 14.32 -18.62 6.75
N LEU A 4 13.37 -18.87 7.65
CA LEU A 4 12.74 -17.83 8.45
C LEU A 4 13.72 -17.17 9.43
N LYS A 5 14.57 -17.98 10.09
CA LYS A 5 15.62 -17.46 10.98
C LYS A 5 16.67 -16.65 10.21
N SER A 6 17.06 -17.07 9.00
CA SER A 6 17.99 -16.32 8.16
C SER A 6 17.41 -15.01 7.67
N PHE A 7 16.11 -14.98 7.34
CA PHE A 7 15.37 -13.79 6.95
C PHE A 7 15.32 -12.74 8.08
N PHE A 8 14.87 -13.14 9.27
CA PHE A 8 14.86 -12.23 10.43
C PHE A 8 16.26 -11.75 10.83
N ARG A 9 17.27 -12.62 10.73
CA ARG A 9 18.66 -12.25 10.98
C ARG A 9 19.17 -11.20 10.00
N SER A 10 18.78 -11.29 8.72
CA SER A 10 19.15 -10.31 7.71
C SER A 10 18.50 -8.95 7.97
N ILE A 11 17.19 -8.93 8.28
CA ILE A 11 16.49 -7.68 8.63
C ILE A 11 17.09 -7.04 9.89
N TYR A 12 17.39 -7.85 10.93
CA TYR A 12 17.99 -7.36 12.17
C TYR A 12 19.37 -6.74 11.95
N ARG A 13 20.15 -7.27 11.01
CA ARG A 13 21.49 -6.75 10.68
C ARG A 13 21.43 -5.38 9.97
N ASN A 14 20.39 -5.13 9.20
CA ASN A 14 20.17 -3.84 8.55
C ASN A 14 19.33 -2.94 9.48
N ARG A 15 19.98 -1.95 10.13
CA ARG A 15 19.32 -1.05 11.09
C ARG A 15 18.10 -0.33 10.51
N ARG A 16 18.18 0.13 9.24
CA ARG A 16 17.06 0.82 8.57
C ARG A 16 15.89 -0.12 8.36
N ALA A 17 16.16 -1.32 7.86
CA ALA A 17 15.12 -2.35 7.67
C ALA A 17 14.44 -2.75 8.98
N PHE A 18 15.23 -2.88 10.05
CA PHE A 18 14.71 -3.21 11.37
C PHE A 18 13.83 -2.10 11.95
N ILE A 19 14.25 -0.83 11.83
CA ILE A 19 13.42 0.32 12.22
C ILE A 19 12.12 0.34 11.39
N GLY A 20 12.23 0.17 10.07
CA GLY A 20 11.05 0.10 9.20
C GLY A 20 10.07 -1.01 9.60
N PHE A 21 10.61 -2.20 9.88
CA PHE A 21 9.81 -3.33 10.38
C PHE A 21 9.12 -3.02 11.71
N LEU A 22 9.82 -2.42 12.67
CA LEU A 22 9.24 -2.08 13.98
C LEU A 22 8.11 -1.06 13.85
N ILE A 23 8.28 -0.02 13.02
CA ILE A 23 7.25 0.99 12.80
C ILE A 23 6.03 0.36 12.09
N LEU A 24 6.24 -0.45 11.05
CA LEU A 24 5.14 -1.15 10.37
C LEU A 24 4.41 -2.09 11.34
N ALA A 25 5.16 -2.86 12.14
CA ALA A 25 4.57 -3.73 13.15
C ALA A 25 3.75 -2.94 14.19
N ALA A 26 4.25 -1.79 14.63
CA ALA A 26 3.53 -0.91 15.54
C ALA A 26 2.21 -0.42 14.91
N PHE A 27 2.22 0.04 13.64
CA PHE A 27 0.99 0.43 12.95
C PHE A 27 0.00 -0.72 12.77
N VAL A 28 0.47 -1.92 12.47
CA VAL A 28 -0.38 -3.12 12.39
C VAL A 28 -0.97 -3.46 13.76
N LEU A 29 -0.16 -3.41 14.84
CA LEU A 29 -0.65 -3.62 16.19
C LEU A 29 -1.69 -2.57 16.60
N VAL A 30 -1.45 -1.29 16.31
CA VAL A 30 -2.42 -0.21 16.54
C VAL A 30 -3.70 -0.43 15.75
N ALA A 31 -3.62 -0.82 14.48
CA ALA A 31 -4.79 -1.06 13.65
C ALA A 31 -5.64 -2.25 14.12
N VAL A 32 -5.02 -3.30 14.67
CA VAL A 32 -5.70 -4.52 15.12
C VAL A 32 -6.21 -4.38 16.55
N PHE A 33 -5.36 -3.94 17.46
CA PHE A 33 -5.65 -3.91 18.90
C PHE A 33 -6.14 -2.56 19.39
N GLY A 34 -5.81 -1.47 18.73
CA GLY A 34 -6.21 -0.13 19.11
C GLY A 34 -7.73 0.02 19.29
N PRO A 35 -8.57 -0.43 18.33
CA PRO A 35 -10.02 -0.41 18.48
C PRO A 35 -10.58 -1.25 19.64
N LEU A 36 -9.79 -2.15 20.20
CA LEU A 36 -10.15 -2.92 21.41
C LEU A 36 -9.78 -2.18 22.70
N CYS A 37 -8.85 -1.24 22.64
CA CYS A 37 -8.35 -0.49 23.79
C CYS A 37 -9.04 0.85 24.00
N CYS A 38 -9.68 1.41 22.98
CA CYS A 38 -10.36 2.70 23.04
C CYS A 38 -11.68 2.65 22.26
N GLU A 39 -12.74 3.20 22.83
CA GLU A 39 -14.02 3.32 22.17
C GLU A 39 -14.04 4.56 21.29
N LEU A 40 -14.53 4.41 20.05
CA LEU A 40 -14.71 5.52 19.14
C LEU A 40 -16.05 6.21 19.43
N ASP A 41 -16.00 7.38 20.03
CA ASP A 41 -17.16 8.26 20.13
C ASP A 41 -17.15 9.28 18.99
N LEU A 42 -18.11 9.16 18.08
CA LEU A 42 -18.33 10.09 16.96
C LEU A 42 -19.38 11.15 17.28
N LYS A 43 -19.91 11.20 18.51
CA LYS A 43 -20.85 12.23 18.91
C LYS A 43 -20.17 13.60 18.85
N THR A 44 -20.98 14.60 18.54
CA THR A 44 -20.54 15.98 18.52
C THR A 44 -20.75 16.58 19.91
N ASP A 45 -19.69 17.11 20.48
CA ASP A 45 -19.72 17.88 21.72
C ASP A 45 -18.99 19.22 21.52
N PHE A 46 -19.72 20.26 21.24
CA PHE A 46 -19.15 21.59 21.02
C PHE A 46 -18.55 22.21 22.30
N ALA A 47 -18.86 21.68 23.50
CA ALA A 47 -18.27 22.18 24.73
C ALA A 47 -16.80 21.76 24.87
N THR A 48 -16.42 20.63 24.27
CA THR A 48 -15.06 20.09 24.29
C THR A 48 -14.25 20.37 23.01
N ARG A 49 -14.71 21.32 22.21
CA ARG A 49 -14.12 21.69 20.93
C ARG A 49 -12.74 22.31 21.08
N TYR A 50 -11.75 21.82 20.29
CA TYR A 50 -10.36 22.33 20.28
C TYR A 50 -9.69 22.37 21.66
N LEU A 51 -9.97 21.38 22.51
CA LEU A 51 -9.22 21.24 23.74
C LEU A 51 -7.74 20.98 23.46
N ALA A 52 -6.89 21.62 24.25
CA ALA A 52 -5.47 21.37 24.21
C ALA A 52 -5.14 19.93 24.67
N PRO A 53 -3.96 19.39 24.29
CA PRO A 53 -3.49 18.10 24.77
C PRO A 53 -3.57 18.00 26.29
N SER A 54 -4.13 16.88 26.78
CA SER A 54 -4.32 16.57 28.20
C SER A 54 -4.20 15.07 28.42
N TRP A 55 -4.19 14.62 29.68
CA TRP A 55 -4.18 13.20 29.99
C TRP A 55 -5.43 12.45 29.50
N SER A 56 -6.58 13.12 29.43
CA SER A 56 -7.83 12.56 28.87
C SER A 56 -7.86 12.58 27.35
N HIS A 57 -7.21 13.56 26.73
CA HIS A 57 -7.12 13.74 25.29
C HIS A 57 -5.67 14.02 24.89
N PRO A 58 -4.81 12.99 24.69
CA PRO A 58 -3.37 13.17 24.52
C PRO A 58 -2.96 14.05 23.34
N LEU A 59 -3.75 14.07 22.26
CA LEU A 59 -3.57 14.96 21.09
C LEU A 59 -4.61 16.09 21.04
N GLY A 60 -5.42 16.24 22.10
CA GLY A 60 -6.52 17.19 22.11
C GLY A 60 -7.74 16.69 21.33
N THR A 61 -8.67 17.61 21.08
CA THR A 61 -9.94 17.34 20.39
C THR A 61 -10.06 18.12 19.09
N ASP A 62 -10.87 17.60 18.19
CA ASP A 62 -11.12 18.20 16.86
C ASP A 62 -12.17 19.35 16.92
N TYR A 63 -12.59 19.80 15.73
CA TYR A 63 -13.55 20.90 15.54
C TYR A 63 -14.96 20.62 16.08
N VAL A 64 -15.30 19.38 16.41
CA VAL A 64 -16.58 18.95 16.99
C VAL A 64 -16.43 18.26 18.34
N GLY A 65 -15.24 18.33 18.95
CA GLY A 65 -14.97 17.82 20.29
C GLY A 65 -14.55 16.34 20.37
N ARG A 66 -14.22 15.69 19.26
CA ARG A 66 -13.80 14.28 19.22
C ARG A 66 -12.31 14.15 19.50
N ASP A 67 -11.91 13.07 20.17
CA ASP A 67 -10.50 12.79 20.47
C ASP A 67 -9.70 12.48 19.18
N ILE A 68 -8.63 13.26 18.95
CA ILE A 68 -7.78 13.13 17.76
C ILE A 68 -7.01 11.81 17.76
N LEU A 69 -6.47 11.39 18.93
CA LEU A 69 -5.69 10.14 19.00
C LEU A 69 -6.56 8.92 18.69
N VAL A 70 -7.78 8.87 19.24
CA VAL A 70 -8.72 7.78 18.98
C VAL A 70 -9.07 7.72 17.51
N GLN A 71 -9.33 8.87 16.85
CA GLN A 71 -9.58 8.93 15.41
C GLN A 71 -8.38 8.40 14.60
N LEU A 72 -7.13 8.74 14.98
CA LEU A 72 -5.93 8.25 14.29
C LEU A 72 -5.74 6.73 14.45
N VAL A 73 -6.05 6.19 15.63
CA VAL A 73 -6.00 4.75 15.91
C VAL A 73 -6.95 3.97 14.99
N TYR A 74 -8.20 4.41 14.90
CA TYR A 74 -9.18 3.80 14.01
C TYR A 74 -8.81 4.00 12.53
N GLY A 75 -8.32 5.19 12.18
CA GLY A 75 -7.86 5.53 10.84
C GLY A 75 -6.68 4.69 10.36
N ALA A 76 -5.82 4.21 11.26
CA ALA A 76 -4.75 3.28 10.91
C ALA A 76 -5.29 1.99 10.28
N ARG A 77 -6.41 1.47 10.79
CA ARG A 77 -7.08 0.29 10.23
C ARG A 77 -7.61 0.55 8.82
N ASP A 78 -8.24 1.71 8.60
CA ASP A 78 -8.81 2.08 7.30
C ASP A 78 -7.70 2.23 6.25
N VAL A 79 -6.64 2.97 6.59
CA VAL A 79 -5.49 3.23 5.71
C VAL A 79 -4.76 1.93 5.33
N LEU A 80 -4.45 1.09 6.34
CA LEU A 80 -3.75 -0.18 6.10
C LEU A 80 -4.62 -1.16 5.33
N SER A 81 -5.93 -1.23 5.59
CA SER A 81 -6.84 -2.11 4.85
C SER A 81 -6.87 -1.77 3.36
N ILE A 82 -7.02 -0.49 3.00
CA ILE A 82 -6.99 -0.05 1.61
C ILE A 82 -5.62 -0.32 0.98
N GLY A 83 -4.53 -0.02 1.70
CA GLY A 83 -3.18 -0.26 1.24
C GLY A 83 -2.89 -1.73 0.95
N ILE A 84 -3.21 -2.62 1.88
CA ILE A 84 -2.97 -4.07 1.75
C ILE A 84 -3.83 -4.66 0.63
N LEU A 85 -5.13 -4.35 0.61
CA LEU A 85 -6.04 -4.88 -0.41
C LEU A 85 -5.71 -4.33 -1.80
N GLY A 86 -5.35 -3.04 -1.90
CA GLY A 86 -4.90 -2.41 -3.14
C GLY A 86 -3.61 -3.03 -3.67
N ALA A 87 -2.64 -3.27 -2.78
CA ALA A 87 -1.40 -3.96 -3.13
C ALA A 87 -1.65 -5.39 -3.59
N LEU A 88 -2.46 -6.14 -2.85
CA LEU A 88 -2.77 -7.53 -3.18
C LEU A 88 -3.42 -7.63 -4.56
N ALA A 89 -4.43 -6.80 -4.82
CA ALA A 89 -5.11 -6.78 -6.11
C ALA A 89 -4.14 -6.35 -7.25
N THR A 90 -3.32 -5.32 -7.04
CA THR A 90 -2.31 -4.86 -8.00
C THR A 90 -1.28 -5.94 -8.31
N VAL A 91 -0.78 -6.64 -7.29
CA VAL A 91 0.22 -7.70 -7.47
C VAL A 91 -0.37 -8.92 -8.16
N LEU A 92 -1.58 -9.33 -7.79
CA LEU A 92 -2.26 -10.46 -8.43
C LEU A 92 -2.52 -10.19 -9.92
N VAL A 93 -3.08 -9.02 -10.26
CA VAL A 93 -3.34 -8.66 -11.65
C VAL A 93 -2.02 -8.47 -12.42
N GLY A 94 -1.08 -7.71 -11.86
CA GLY A 94 0.21 -7.42 -12.48
C GLY A 94 1.04 -8.68 -12.72
N PHE A 95 1.09 -9.60 -11.75
CA PHE A 95 1.75 -10.89 -11.92
C PHE A 95 1.07 -11.74 -13.00
N THR A 96 -0.25 -11.91 -12.93
CA THR A 96 -0.98 -12.76 -13.88
C THR A 96 -0.83 -12.26 -15.30
N VAL A 97 -1.07 -10.97 -15.53
CA VAL A 97 -0.97 -10.36 -16.87
C VAL A 97 0.48 -10.40 -17.38
N GLY A 98 1.45 -10.06 -16.52
CA GLY A 98 2.87 -10.09 -16.86
C GLY A 98 3.39 -11.50 -17.15
N ALA A 99 2.92 -12.49 -16.37
CA ALA A 99 3.27 -13.89 -16.57
C ALA A 99 2.71 -14.45 -17.88
N VAL A 100 1.44 -14.17 -18.15
CA VAL A 100 0.82 -14.56 -19.43
C VAL A 100 1.55 -13.91 -20.61
N ALA A 101 1.85 -12.63 -20.54
CA ALA A 101 2.58 -11.93 -21.60
C ALA A 101 3.97 -12.53 -21.83
N GLY A 102 4.77 -12.69 -20.76
CA GLY A 102 6.15 -13.16 -20.87
C GLY A 102 6.27 -14.62 -21.30
N TYR A 103 5.32 -15.46 -20.92
CA TYR A 103 5.36 -16.89 -21.25
C TYR A 103 4.66 -17.22 -22.57
N SER A 104 3.70 -16.41 -23.03
CA SER A 104 2.95 -16.63 -24.26
C SER A 104 3.78 -16.37 -25.53
N GLY A 105 3.22 -16.77 -26.67
CA GLY A 105 3.81 -16.50 -27.98
C GLY A 105 3.66 -15.04 -28.41
N ARG A 106 4.40 -14.66 -29.46
CA ARG A 106 4.57 -13.30 -29.97
C ARG A 106 3.27 -12.49 -30.14
N ARG A 107 2.16 -13.13 -30.56
CA ARG A 107 0.88 -12.43 -30.82
C ARG A 107 0.20 -12.01 -29.50
N VAL A 108 0.11 -12.91 -28.53
CA VAL A 108 -0.49 -12.63 -27.21
C VAL A 108 0.36 -11.64 -26.44
N ASP A 109 1.66 -11.82 -26.45
CA ASP A 109 2.61 -10.88 -25.85
C ASP A 109 2.48 -9.49 -26.46
N GLY A 110 2.41 -9.38 -27.79
CA GLY A 110 2.24 -8.09 -28.49
C GLY A 110 0.95 -7.38 -28.09
N LEU A 111 -0.18 -8.10 -28.02
CA LEU A 111 -1.47 -7.53 -27.61
C LEU A 111 -1.45 -7.04 -26.15
N ILE A 112 -0.98 -7.87 -25.23
CA ILE A 112 -0.91 -7.51 -23.80
C ILE A 112 0.05 -6.33 -23.61
N THR A 113 1.19 -6.33 -24.28
CA THR A 113 2.16 -5.23 -24.23
C THR A 113 1.57 -3.92 -24.77
N PHE A 114 0.79 -3.98 -25.86
CA PHE A 114 0.07 -2.82 -26.38
C PHE A 114 -0.90 -2.25 -25.34
N VAL A 115 -1.76 -3.09 -24.75
CA VAL A 115 -2.69 -2.66 -23.69
C VAL A 115 -1.94 -2.10 -22.49
N THR A 116 -0.88 -2.78 -22.03
CA THR A 116 -0.05 -2.31 -20.92
C THR A 116 0.54 -0.92 -21.20
N ASN A 117 1.00 -0.69 -22.43
CA ASN A 117 1.54 0.60 -22.83
C ASN A 117 0.48 1.70 -22.81
N LEU A 118 -0.75 1.41 -23.24
CA LEU A 118 -1.86 2.37 -23.15
C LEU A 118 -2.08 2.79 -21.69
N PHE A 119 -2.18 1.83 -20.76
CA PHE A 119 -2.35 2.15 -19.34
C PHE A 119 -1.20 2.97 -18.76
N LEU A 120 0.04 2.76 -19.23
CA LEU A 120 1.20 3.50 -18.74
C LEU A 120 1.35 4.89 -19.37
N THR A 121 0.71 5.14 -20.49
CA THR A 121 0.69 6.47 -21.15
C THR A 121 -0.34 7.41 -20.50
N ILE A 122 -1.41 6.83 -19.96
CA ILE A 122 -2.49 7.60 -19.33
C ILE A 122 -2.03 8.10 -17.95
N PRO A 123 -2.13 9.40 -17.66
CA PRO A 123 -1.81 9.93 -16.34
C PRO A 123 -2.80 9.41 -15.31
N ARG A 124 -2.31 8.51 -14.43
CA ARG A 124 -3.13 7.74 -13.50
C ARG A 124 -4.01 8.60 -12.60
N PHE A 125 -3.42 9.61 -11.96
CA PHE A 125 -4.13 10.42 -10.97
C PHE A 125 -5.32 11.20 -11.54
N PRO A 126 -5.21 11.93 -12.68
CA PRO A 126 -6.37 12.55 -13.32
C PRO A 126 -7.50 11.57 -13.65
N ILE A 127 -7.18 10.37 -14.14
CA ILE A 127 -8.21 9.36 -14.41
C ILE A 127 -8.88 8.88 -13.12
N MET A 128 -8.13 8.71 -12.03
CA MET A 128 -8.70 8.37 -10.72
C MET A 128 -9.68 9.45 -10.25
N LEU A 129 -9.37 10.74 -10.41
CA LEU A 129 -10.27 11.84 -10.08
C LEU A 129 -11.56 11.78 -10.92
N ILE A 130 -11.44 11.60 -12.23
CA ILE A 130 -12.59 11.48 -13.13
C ILE A 130 -13.46 10.29 -12.71
N LEU A 131 -12.88 9.11 -12.54
CA LEU A 131 -13.63 7.91 -12.12
C LEU A 131 -14.33 8.12 -10.77
N SER A 132 -13.65 8.77 -9.82
CA SER A 132 -14.22 9.07 -8.50
C SER A 132 -15.39 10.06 -8.56
N ALA A 133 -15.44 10.93 -9.56
CA ALA A 133 -16.55 11.86 -9.77
C ALA A 133 -17.79 11.16 -10.36
N PHE A 134 -17.60 10.13 -11.18
CA PHE A 134 -18.71 9.41 -11.83
C PHE A 134 -19.16 8.16 -11.07
N ILE A 135 -18.25 7.50 -10.34
CA ILE A 135 -18.55 6.30 -9.58
C ILE A 135 -18.79 6.67 -8.13
N LYS A 136 -20.00 6.38 -7.63
CA LYS A 136 -20.28 6.58 -6.20
C LYS A 136 -19.41 5.65 -5.35
N LEU A 137 -18.39 6.23 -4.72
CA LEU A 137 -17.46 5.50 -3.84
C LEU A 137 -18.12 5.26 -2.47
N SER A 138 -19.11 4.38 -2.43
CA SER A 138 -19.85 4.05 -1.21
C SER A 138 -19.17 2.97 -0.35
N HIS A 139 -18.18 2.28 -0.90
CA HIS A 139 -17.48 1.19 -0.21
C HIS A 139 -15.98 1.21 -0.54
N PRO A 140 -15.09 0.96 0.46
CA PRO A 140 -13.63 0.97 0.25
C PRO A 140 -13.15 0.04 -0.86
N LEU A 141 -13.81 -1.09 -1.10
CA LEU A 141 -13.44 -2.04 -2.17
C LEU A 141 -13.58 -1.45 -3.58
N ILE A 142 -14.46 -0.47 -3.79
CA ILE A 142 -14.59 0.22 -5.08
C ILE A 142 -13.33 1.02 -5.33
N LEU A 143 -12.84 1.73 -4.32
CA LEU A 143 -11.58 2.48 -4.41
C LEU A 143 -10.38 1.55 -4.64
N VAL A 144 -10.32 0.43 -3.92
CA VAL A 144 -9.32 -0.62 -4.11
C VAL A 144 -9.33 -1.13 -5.55
N ALA A 145 -10.52 -1.38 -6.13
CA ALA A 145 -10.65 -1.84 -7.51
C ALA A 145 -10.14 -0.78 -8.52
N ILE A 146 -10.47 0.49 -8.33
CA ILE A 146 -9.98 1.59 -9.18
C ILE A 146 -8.46 1.71 -9.10
N ILE A 147 -7.88 1.68 -7.89
CA ILE A 147 -6.44 1.72 -7.69
C ILE A 147 -5.76 0.54 -8.39
N ALA A 148 -6.26 -0.68 -8.19
CA ALA A 148 -5.70 -1.87 -8.81
C ALA A 148 -5.80 -1.84 -10.33
N LEU A 149 -6.96 -1.41 -10.87
CA LEU A 149 -7.21 -1.27 -12.31
C LEU A 149 -6.21 -0.34 -13.00
N LEU A 150 -5.75 0.70 -12.31
CA LEU A 150 -4.84 1.70 -12.89
C LEU A 150 -3.37 1.46 -12.52
N SER A 151 -3.07 0.58 -11.55
CA SER A 151 -1.70 0.40 -11.01
C SER A 151 -0.99 -0.86 -11.52
N TRP A 152 -1.72 -1.84 -12.04
CA TRP A 152 -1.17 -3.15 -12.42
C TRP A 152 -0.13 -3.10 -13.56
N ALA A 153 -0.23 -2.13 -14.47
CA ALA A 153 0.49 -2.13 -15.74
C ALA A 153 2.02 -2.05 -15.59
N SER A 154 2.52 -1.25 -14.63
CA SER A 154 3.95 -1.14 -14.36
C SER A 154 4.54 -2.45 -13.84
N LEU A 155 3.83 -3.11 -12.93
CA LEU A 155 4.24 -4.41 -12.40
C LEU A 155 4.16 -5.51 -13.46
N ALA A 156 3.10 -5.52 -14.28
CA ALA A 156 2.97 -6.48 -15.37
C ALA A 156 4.13 -6.38 -16.37
N ARG A 157 4.55 -5.16 -16.73
CA ARG A 157 5.74 -4.93 -17.59
C ARG A 157 7.01 -5.50 -16.96
N SER A 158 7.22 -5.26 -15.69
CA SER A 158 8.40 -5.73 -14.96
C SER A 158 8.40 -7.24 -14.80
N VAL A 159 7.28 -7.85 -14.44
CA VAL A 159 7.10 -9.31 -14.34
C VAL A 159 7.34 -9.96 -15.71
N ARG A 160 6.76 -9.40 -16.78
CA ARG A 160 7.00 -9.88 -18.14
C ARG A 160 8.51 -9.91 -18.47
N SER A 161 9.24 -8.84 -18.16
CA SER A 161 10.69 -8.77 -18.40
C SER A 161 11.45 -9.85 -17.61
N GLN A 162 11.11 -10.05 -16.35
CA GLN A 162 11.71 -11.09 -15.50
C GLN A 162 11.43 -12.50 -16.06
N ILE A 163 10.20 -12.77 -16.49
CA ILE A 163 9.82 -14.07 -17.07
C ILE A 163 10.52 -14.33 -18.41
N LEU A 164 10.67 -13.33 -19.27
CA LEU A 164 11.44 -13.48 -20.50
C LEU A 164 12.89 -13.87 -20.24
N SER A 165 13.50 -13.31 -19.18
CA SER A 165 14.85 -13.67 -18.74
C SER A 165 14.91 -15.09 -18.16
N LEU A 166 13.96 -15.45 -17.29
CA LEU A 166 13.92 -16.78 -16.67
C LEU A 166 13.60 -17.89 -17.67
N LYS A 167 12.77 -17.62 -18.67
CA LYS A 167 12.40 -18.57 -19.72
C LYS A 167 13.60 -19.08 -20.54
N GLN A 168 14.69 -18.31 -20.58
CA GLN A 168 15.93 -18.70 -21.28
C GLN A 168 16.85 -19.59 -20.44
N ARG A 169 16.51 -19.88 -19.19
CA ARG A 169 17.29 -20.72 -18.30
C ARG A 169 17.09 -22.21 -18.60
N GLU A 170 18.15 -23.00 -18.46
CA GLU A 170 18.18 -24.43 -18.76
C GLU A 170 17.11 -25.24 -18.04
N PHE A 171 16.81 -24.90 -16.77
CA PHE A 171 15.79 -25.62 -15.99
C PHE A 171 14.39 -25.54 -16.61
N ILE A 172 14.04 -24.41 -17.27
CA ILE A 172 12.76 -24.26 -17.98
C ILE A 172 12.73 -25.15 -19.23
N THR A 173 13.86 -25.26 -19.92
CA THR A 173 13.98 -26.18 -21.08
C THR A 173 13.77 -27.62 -20.66
N VAL A 174 14.36 -28.03 -19.55
CA VAL A 174 14.16 -29.38 -18.96
C VAL A 174 12.69 -29.63 -18.64
N CYS A 175 12.02 -28.71 -17.94
CA CYS A 175 10.59 -28.83 -17.64
C CYS A 175 9.72 -28.96 -18.91
N THR A 176 10.07 -28.23 -19.97
CA THR A 176 9.37 -28.30 -21.25
C THR A 176 9.54 -29.68 -21.90
N VAL A 177 10.78 -30.23 -21.89
CA VAL A 177 11.06 -31.58 -22.40
C VAL A 177 10.36 -32.66 -21.56
N MET A 178 10.22 -32.47 -20.25
CA MET A 178 9.47 -33.34 -19.36
C MET A 178 7.96 -33.28 -19.53
N GLY A 179 7.45 -32.41 -20.45
CA GLY A 179 6.02 -32.31 -20.78
C GLY A 179 5.20 -31.45 -19.81
N TYR A 180 5.86 -30.61 -19.01
CA TYR A 180 5.12 -29.67 -18.14
C TYR A 180 4.27 -28.73 -18.96
N ASN A 181 3.01 -28.52 -18.52
CA ASN A 181 2.13 -27.54 -19.17
C ASN A 181 2.50 -26.11 -18.74
N ARG A 182 1.99 -25.13 -19.46
CA ARG A 182 2.30 -23.69 -19.24
C ARG A 182 1.98 -23.22 -17.81
N PHE A 183 0.85 -23.67 -17.26
CA PHE A 183 0.47 -23.32 -15.89
C PHE A 183 1.41 -23.91 -14.86
N GLN A 184 1.81 -25.18 -15.02
CA GLN A 184 2.79 -25.81 -14.17
C GLN A 184 4.11 -25.04 -14.18
N ILE A 185 4.63 -24.67 -15.36
CA ILE A 185 5.88 -23.92 -15.46
C ILE A 185 5.73 -22.53 -14.79
N ILE A 186 4.63 -21.81 -15.02
CA ILE A 186 4.42 -20.48 -14.43
C ILE A 186 4.34 -20.58 -12.89
N PHE A 187 3.55 -21.50 -12.35
CA PHE A 187 3.28 -21.51 -10.90
C PHE A 187 4.30 -22.32 -10.11
N SER A 188 4.86 -23.40 -10.67
CA SER A 188 5.81 -24.26 -9.95
C SER A 188 7.26 -23.82 -10.13
N GLU A 189 7.62 -23.21 -11.26
CA GLU A 189 9.00 -22.88 -11.57
C GLU A 189 9.25 -21.37 -11.59
N LEU A 190 8.42 -20.59 -12.28
CA LEU A 190 8.65 -19.16 -12.44
C LEU A 190 8.23 -18.36 -11.20
N LEU A 191 7.04 -18.62 -10.66
CA LEU A 191 6.53 -17.90 -9.48
C LEU A 191 7.46 -18.00 -8.27
N PRO A 192 7.97 -19.19 -7.86
CA PRO A 192 8.92 -19.27 -6.74
C PRO A 192 10.18 -18.44 -6.93
N ASN A 193 10.68 -18.35 -8.17
CA ASN A 193 11.84 -17.53 -8.51
C ASN A 193 11.54 -16.01 -8.49
N LEU A 194 10.27 -15.62 -8.55
CA LEU A 194 9.81 -14.23 -8.52
C LEU A 194 9.27 -13.79 -7.15
N VAL A 195 9.11 -14.69 -6.18
CA VAL A 195 8.52 -14.38 -4.86
C VAL A 195 9.23 -13.19 -4.20
N SER A 196 10.57 -13.17 -4.21
CA SER A 196 11.34 -12.07 -3.63
C SER A 196 11.01 -10.72 -4.29
N TYR A 197 10.97 -10.70 -5.61
CA TYR A 197 10.60 -9.52 -6.38
C TYR A 197 9.16 -9.09 -6.12
N LEU A 198 8.22 -10.04 -6.09
CA LEU A 198 6.80 -9.77 -5.82
C LEU A 198 6.57 -9.27 -4.38
N ALA A 199 7.32 -9.78 -3.40
CA ALA A 199 7.24 -9.30 -2.02
C ALA A 199 7.66 -7.83 -1.89
N ILE A 200 8.76 -7.44 -2.53
CA ILE A 200 9.19 -6.04 -2.57
C ILE A 200 8.17 -5.17 -3.32
N SER A 201 7.69 -5.67 -4.46
CA SER A 201 6.67 -4.99 -5.27
C SER A 201 5.36 -4.80 -4.51
N PHE A 202 4.99 -5.75 -3.65
CA PHE A 202 3.82 -5.64 -2.77
C PHE A 202 3.96 -4.47 -1.80
N VAL A 203 5.13 -4.28 -1.18
CA VAL A 203 5.35 -3.15 -0.27
C VAL A 203 5.22 -1.81 -1.01
N TYR A 204 5.83 -1.69 -2.20
CA TYR A 204 5.70 -0.47 -3.01
C TYR A 204 4.27 -0.25 -3.52
N ALA A 205 3.56 -1.31 -3.92
CA ALA A 205 2.16 -1.22 -4.32
C ALA A 205 1.25 -0.79 -3.14
N MET A 206 1.54 -1.29 -1.92
CA MET A 206 0.84 -0.87 -0.70
C MET A 206 1.04 0.62 -0.43
N GLN A 207 2.28 1.10 -0.50
CA GLN A 207 2.58 2.52 -0.33
C GLN A 207 1.88 3.38 -1.40
N GLY A 208 1.90 2.93 -2.66
CA GLY A 208 1.19 3.59 -3.75
C GLY A 208 -0.32 3.65 -3.50
N ALA A 209 -0.94 2.54 -3.08
CA ALA A 209 -2.36 2.49 -2.79
C ALA A 209 -2.77 3.39 -1.60
N ILE A 210 -1.96 3.42 -0.54
CA ILE A 210 -2.15 4.32 0.60
C ILE A 210 -2.07 5.79 0.15
N ASN A 211 -1.06 6.13 -0.65
CA ASN A 211 -0.87 7.49 -1.14
C ASN A 211 -2.03 7.94 -2.03
N ASP A 212 -2.38 7.15 -3.03
CA ASP A 212 -3.45 7.45 -3.98
C ASP A 212 -4.82 7.61 -3.28
N SER A 213 -5.16 6.66 -2.40
CA SER A 213 -6.41 6.71 -1.64
C SER A 213 -6.46 7.94 -0.72
N SER A 214 -5.36 8.23 -0.05
CA SER A 214 -5.29 9.34 0.91
C SER A 214 -5.45 10.69 0.22
N ILE A 215 -4.83 10.89 -0.94
CA ILE A 215 -4.97 12.13 -1.71
C ILE A 215 -6.42 12.30 -2.21
N LEU A 216 -7.03 11.23 -2.76
CA LEU A 216 -8.42 11.27 -3.20
C LEU A 216 -9.40 11.60 -2.08
N ILE A 217 -9.21 10.98 -0.90
CA ILE A 217 -10.04 11.22 0.27
C ILE A 217 -9.78 12.62 0.83
N MET A 218 -8.53 13.07 0.90
CA MET A 218 -8.17 14.41 1.33
C MET A 218 -8.79 15.48 0.42
N MET A 219 -8.91 15.22 -0.88
CA MET A 219 -9.59 16.13 -1.82
C MET A 219 -11.12 16.04 -1.76
N GLY A 220 -11.69 15.17 -0.94
CA GLY A 220 -13.14 15.04 -0.77
C GLY A 220 -13.84 14.15 -1.81
N PHE A 221 -13.10 13.48 -2.70
CA PHE A 221 -13.69 12.63 -3.74
C PHE A 221 -14.15 11.27 -3.24
N ALA A 222 -13.71 10.86 -2.08
CA ALA A 222 -14.03 9.54 -1.51
C ALA A 222 -14.23 9.62 0.02
N PRO A 223 -15.37 10.14 0.51
CA PRO A 223 -15.65 10.23 1.95
C PRO A 223 -16.14 8.87 2.47
N PHE A 224 -15.23 8.02 2.95
CA PHE A 224 -15.64 6.72 3.49
C PHE A 224 -15.86 6.75 5.00
N ALA A 225 -14.80 6.97 5.75
CA ALA A 225 -14.83 6.95 7.20
C ALA A 225 -14.38 8.30 7.75
N PRO A 226 -15.07 8.83 8.75
CA PRO A 226 -14.65 10.09 9.39
C PRO A 226 -13.27 9.95 10.07
N THR A 227 -12.86 8.72 10.39
CA THR A 227 -11.57 8.38 11.00
C THR A 227 -10.43 8.22 10.01
N HIS A 228 -10.71 8.08 8.70
CA HIS A 228 -9.62 7.94 7.72
C HIS A 228 -8.73 9.18 7.72
N TRP A 229 -7.39 8.98 7.78
CA TRP A 229 -6.43 10.08 7.91
C TRP A 229 -6.56 11.15 6.83
N GLY A 230 -6.92 10.78 5.59
CA GLY A 230 -7.23 11.73 4.52
C GLY A 230 -8.50 12.55 4.80
N THR A 231 -9.53 11.96 5.42
CA THR A 231 -10.75 12.67 5.84
C THR A 231 -10.43 13.67 6.95
N ILE A 232 -9.63 13.27 7.93
CA ILE A 232 -9.16 14.17 9.00
C ILE A 232 -8.43 15.38 8.40
N GLN A 233 -7.54 15.18 7.44
CA GLN A 233 -6.84 16.26 6.75
C GLN A 233 -7.80 17.15 5.95
N ASN A 234 -8.74 16.57 5.20
CA ASN A 234 -9.75 17.32 4.46
C ASN A 234 -10.55 18.24 5.40
N ILE A 235 -11.03 17.70 6.50
CA ILE A 235 -11.81 18.46 7.50
C ILE A 235 -10.94 19.52 8.17
N ALA A 236 -9.69 19.20 8.54
CA ALA A 236 -8.78 20.16 9.13
C ALA A 236 -8.52 21.38 8.21
N ILE A 237 -8.40 21.14 6.92
CA ILE A 237 -8.20 22.21 5.93
C ILE A 237 -9.48 22.99 5.67
N SER A 238 -10.62 22.30 5.49
CA SER A 238 -11.87 22.93 5.02
C SER A 238 -12.69 23.57 6.13
N GLN A 239 -12.68 22.99 7.34
CA GLN A 239 -13.56 23.39 8.45
C GLN A 239 -12.84 24.12 9.59
N ALA A 240 -11.53 23.84 9.75
CA ALA A 240 -10.78 24.28 10.91
C ALA A 240 -9.71 25.33 10.60
N ALA A 241 -9.77 25.99 9.43
CA ALA A 241 -8.76 26.94 8.95
C ALA A 241 -7.32 26.37 8.88
N GLY A 242 -7.15 25.06 9.07
CA GLY A 242 -5.89 24.34 8.83
C GLY A 242 -4.70 24.88 9.62
N ALA A 243 -3.60 25.13 8.90
CA ALA A 243 -2.34 25.58 9.49
C ALA A 243 -2.34 27.06 9.95
N PHE A 244 -3.39 27.83 9.64
CA PHE A 244 -3.44 29.26 10.00
C PHE A 244 -3.97 29.50 11.42
N GLU A 245 -4.60 28.49 12.03
CA GLU A 245 -5.11 28.57 13.40
C GLU A 245 -4.27 27.66 14.31
N PRO A 246 -3.56 28.20 15.31
CA PRO A 246 -2.69 27.40 16.20
C PRO A 246 -3.41 26.25 16.92
N ARG A 247 -4.70 26.41 17.23
CA ARG A 247 -5.51 25.40 17.90
C ARG A 247 -5.79 24.18 17.03
N THR A 248 -5.73 24.32 15.69
CA THR A 248 -5.98 23.22 14.75
C THR A 248 -4.70 22.56 14.25
N PHE A 249 -3.53 23.09 14.65
CA PHE A 249 -2.24 22.61 14.18
C PHE A 249 -2.05 21.10 14.46
N ILE A 250 -2.34 20.63 15.68
CA ILE A 250 -2.20 19.21 16.03
C ILE A 250 -3.16 18.35 15.19
N TYR A 251 -4.39 18.82 15.01
CA TYR A 251 -5.40 18.12 14.22
C TYR A 251 -4.99 17.92 12.75
N LEU A 252 -4.35 18.93 12.14
CA LEU A 252 -3.85 18.84 10.77
C LEU A 252 -2.57 18.00 10.67
N PHE A 253 -1.60 18.24 11.57
CA PHE A 253 -0.27 17.65 11.43
C PHE A 253 -0.18 16.21 11.92
N SER A 254 -1.02 15.77 12.87
CA SER A 254 -0.96 14.42 13.39
C SER A 254 -1.17 13.33 12.32
N PRO A 255 -2.16 13.38 11.41
CA PRO A 255 -2.26 12.40 10.33
C PRO A 255 -1.12 12.52 9.32
N ILE A 256 -0.56 13.71 9.08
CA ILE A 256 0.61 13.89 8.19
C ILE A 256 1.82 13.15 8.77
N VAL A 257 2.07 13.28 10.07
CA VAL A 257 3.15 12.55 10.75
C VAL A 257 2.93 11.05 10.65
N CYS A 258 1.71 10.55 10.89
CA CYS A 258 1.38 9.14 10.74
C CYS A 258 1.63 8.63 9.31
N PHE A 259 1.20 9.35 8.28
CA PHE A 259 1.50 9.02 6.88
C PHE A 259 3.00 9.00 6.60
N THR A 260 3.71 10.04 7.03
CA THR A 260 5.16 10.15 6.79
C THR A 260 5.91 8.98 7.44
N LEU A 261 5.56 8.65 8.68
CA LEU A 261 6.16 7.50 9.39
C LEU A 261 5.86 6.18 8.67
N LEU A 262 4.60 5.96 8.26
CA LEU A 262 4.18 4.75 7.58
C LEU A 262 4.88 4.59 6.22
N GLN A 263 4.98 5.67 5.43
CA GLN A 263 5.67 5.67 4.14
C GLN A 263 7.17 5.43 4.30
N THR A 264 7.82 6.14 5.24
CA THR A 264 9.25 5.96 5.53
C THR A 264 9.55 4.54 5.99
N ALA A 265 8.70 3.99 6.86
CA ALA A 265 8.84 2.61 7.34
C ALA A 265 8.73 1.59 6.19
N GLY A 266 7.81 1.80 5.26
CA GLY A 266 7.67 0.94 4.09
C GLY A 266 8.90 0.98 3.18
N VAL A 267 9.47 2.18 2.91
CA VAL A 267 10.72 2.31 2.13
C VAL A 267 11.88 1.58 2.81
N PHE A 268 12.05 1.79 4.12
CA PHE A 268 13.12 1.14 4.89
C PHE A 268 12.96 -0.38 4.91
N PHE A 269 11.74 -0.85 5.08
CA PHE A 269 11.45 -2.29 5.09
C PHE A 269 11.65 -2.92 3.71
N ALA A 270 11.18 -2.28 2.62
CA ALA A 270 11.37 -2.75 1.25
C ALA A 270 12.86 -2.88 0.90
N GLY A 271 13.68 -1.88 1.27
CA GLY A 271 15.14 -1.94 1.07
C GLY A 271 15.80 -3.10 1.80
N GLY A 272 15.38 -3.38 3.04
CA GLY A 272 15.89 -4.53 3.79
C GLY A 272 15.37 -5.87 3.27
N LEU A 273 14.17 -5.89 2.73
CA LEU A 273 13.59 -7.07 2.10
C LEU A 273 14.40 -7.46 0.85
N ASP A 274 14.82 -6.46 0.04
CA ASP A 274 15.66 -6.69 -1.13
C ASP A 274 17.02 -7.29 -0.71
N GLU A 275 17.69 -6.73 0.29
CA GLU A 275 18.94 -7.26 0.83
C GLU A 275 18.78 -8.68 1.42
N ALA A 276 17.68 -8.92 2.14
CA ALA A 276 17.41 -10.23 2.77
C ALA A 276 17.10 -11.33 1.76
N LEU A 277 16.41 -10.99 0.68
CA LEU A 277 15.94 -11.96 -0.32
C LEU A 277 16.89 -12.10 -1.52
N ASN A 278 17.80 -11.14 -1.74
CA ASN A 278 18.77 -11.19 -2.85
C ASN A 278 20.12 -11.75 -2.38
N PRO A 279 20.48 -13.00 -2.76
CA PRO A 279 21.73 -13.62 -2.32
C PRO A 279 23.00 -12.87 -2.78
N ARG A 280 22.90 -12.10 -3.89
CA ARG A 280 24.03 -11.36 -4.45
C ARG A 280 24.43 -10.13 -3.63
N LEU A 281 23.51 -9.59 -2.82
CA LEU A 281 23.75 -8.44 -1.95
C LEU A 281 24.29 -8.84 -0.57
N ARG A 282 24.36 -10.15 -0.26
CA ARG A 282 24.86 -10.67 1.02
C ARG A 282 26.39 -10.73 1.13
N SER A 283 27.13 -10.39 0.09
CA SER A 283 28.60 -10.59 -0.04
C SER A 283 29.46 -9.36 0.36
N HIS A 284 28.91 -8.43 1.16
CA HIS A 284 29.72 -7.32 1.72
C HIS A 284 29.46 -7.12 3.20
#